data_75eb0660d09f69d6ffbba1eb1617b4c5
#
_entry.id   75eb0660d09f69d6ffbba1eb1617b4c5
#
_cell.length_a   1.000
_cell.length_b   1.000
_cell.length_c   1.000
_cell.angle_alpha   90.00
_cell.angle_beta   90.00
_cell.angle_gamma   90.00
#
_symmetry.space_group_name_H-M   'P 1'
#
loop_
_entity.id
_entity.type
_entity.pdbx_description
1 polymer ?
#
loop_
_entity_poly.entity_id
_entity_poly.type
_entity_poly.pdbx_seq_one_letter_code
_entity_poly.pdbx_strand_id
1 'polypeptide(L)'
;MNGDMNRNLATQQWMALIFLLLGVSGPMYAGEVKNSTGGFLDFNFYPLLNEKSDGSIYTLNIGSGLPKRFSYFALVSTNNQQGRAEFEDTNGFYIEQNMRWQIAENGPLDLTLQHNMRSNEDNDRLRFGFRWRLNDTELMKTFFDRVNARYSINFHLYQLDHSDDDVWQLEHVWRFYFPYLSDRLYLGGFADQSFGETIAGSDRNSHTYLETQLGYRIIENFYLVTEYRYSQYNNENPDDLAVGFEYKVNW
;
A
#
# COMPACT_ATOMS: atom_id res chain seq x y z
N MET A 1 13.00 -4.27 -34.99
CA MET A 1 13.69 -5.28 -34.12
C MET A 1 14.53 -4.69 -32.97
N ASN A 2 14.31 -3.43 -32.57
CA ASN A 2 15.09 -2.78 -31.48
C ASN A 2 14.27 -2.46 -30.21
N GLY A 3 12.98 -2.86 -30.17
CA GLY A 3 12.10 -2.54 -29.03
C GLY A 3 12.17 -3.53 -27.88
N ASP A 4 12.47 -4.79 -28.14
CA ASP A 4 12.38 -5.86 -27.13
C ASP A 4 13.61 -5.96 -26.20
N MET A 5 14.75 -5.42 -26.66
CA MET A 5 15.99 -5.50 -25.86
C MET A 5 16.00 -4.52 -24.69
N ASN A 6 15.30 -3.39 -24.79
CA ASN A 6 15.22 -2.40 -23.69
C ASN A 6 14.24 -2.79 -22.57
N ARG A 7 13.18 -3.54 -22.89
CA ARG A 7 12.21 -4.02 -21.86
C ARG A 7 12.84 -5.04 -20.91
N ASN A 8 13.66 -5.97 -21.45
CA ASN A 8 14.33 -6.98 -20.63
C ASN A 8 15.40 -6.40 -19.68
N LEU A 9 16.07 -5.32 -20.08
CA LEU A 9 17.07 -4.65 -19.24
C LEU A 9 16.43 -3.93 -18.05
N ALA A 10 15.26 -3.26 -18.24
CA ALA A 10 14.54 -2.61 -17.16
C ALA A 10 14.05 -3.62 -16.13
N THR A 11 13.43 -4.72 -16.56
CA THR A 11 12.93 -5.77 -15.66
C THR A 11 14.05 -6.45 -14.86
N GLN A 12 15.22 -6.70 -15.47
CA GLN A 12 16.36 -7.26 -14.78
C GLN A 12 17.00 -6.31 -13.77
N GLN A 13 17.00 -5.01 -14.04
CA GLN A 13 17.53 -4.01 -13.11
C GLN A 13 16.63 -3.85 -11.86
N TRP A 14 15.33 -3.96 -11.99
CA TRP A 14 14.37 -3.90 -10.86
C TRP A 14 14.43 -5.15 -9.99
N MET A 15 14.57 -6.33 -10.57
CA MET A 15 14.79 -7.56 -9.80
C MET A 15 16.11 -7.52 -9.03
N ALA A 16 17.16 -6.93 -9.59
CA ALA A 16 18.44 -6.75 -8.90
C ALA A 16 18.33 -5.77 -7.72
N LEU A 17 17.48 -4.74 -7.81
CA LEU A 17 17.28 -3.79 -6.72
C LEU A 17 16.54 -4.42 -5.53
N ILE A 18 15.57 -5.28 -5.79
CA ILE A 18 14.83 -6.05 -4.75
C ILE A 18 15.80 -7.03 -4.04
N PHE A 19 16.68 -7.70 -4.78
CA PHE A 19 17.69 -8.61 -4.19
C PHE A 19 18.77 -7.87 -3.39
N LEU A 20 19.10 -6.63 -3.74
CA LEU A 20 20.09 -5.84 -3.00
C LEU A 20 19.57 -5.39 -1.61
N LEU A 21 18.26 -5.22 -1.46
CA LEU A 21 17.62 -4.91 -0.18
C LEU A 21 17.50 -6.13 0.75
N LEU A 22 17.52 -7.35 0.21
CA LEU A 22 17.45 -8.59 0.97
C LEU A 22 18.80 -9.10 1.47
N GLY A 23 19.92 -8.50 1.03
CA GLY A 23 21.30 -8.96 1.28
C GLY A 23 21.92 -8.56 2.62
N VAL A 24 21.21 -7.90 3.53
CA VAL A 24 21.76 -7.47 4.83
C VAL A 24 21.14 -8.26 5.97
N SER A 25 21.34 -9.55 6.00
CA SER A 25 21.08 -10.38 7.18
C SER A 25 22.41 -10.82 7.80
N GLY A 26 22.99 -9.93 8.61
CA GLY A 26 24.04 -10.28 9.56
C GLY A 26 23.44 -10.60 10.94
N PRO A 27 24.04 -11.50 11.75
CA PRO A 27 23.54 -11.80 13.09
C PRO A 27 23.67 -10.56 13.97
N MET A 28 22.54 -10.02 14.45
CA MET A 28 22.53 -8.92 15.40
C MET A 28 22.82 -9.41 16.82
N TYR A 29 23.94 -8.99 17.37
CA TYR A 29 24.21 -9.01 18.81
C TYR A 29 23.38 -7.89 19.48
N ALA A 30 22.69 -8.24 20.55
CA ALA A 30 21.87 -7.34 21.36
C ALA A 30 22.73 -6.30 22.07
N GLY A 31 22.65 -5.06 21.65
CA GLY A 31 23.16 -3.88 22.34
C GLY A 31 22.13 -2.76 22.14
N GLU A 32 21.62 -2.24 23.26
CA GLU A 32 20.58 -1.21 23.35
C GLU A 32 20.84 0.01 22.49
N VAL A 33 20.23 0.07 21.31
CA VAL A 33 19.80 1.32 20.68
C VAL A 33 18.45 1.01 20.03
N LYS A 34 17.37 1.62 20.53
CA LYS A 34 15.99 1.54 19.99
C LYS A 34 15.88 2.19 18.62
N ASN A 35 16.55 1.65 17.63
CA ASN A 35 16.28 1.88 16.23
C ASN A 35 15.89 0.50 15.65
N SER A 36 14.62 0.11 15.87
CA SER A 36 14.14 -1.16 15.32
C SER A 36 14.15 -1.05 13.80
N THR A 37 15.10 -1.68 13.17
CA THR A 37 15.15 -1.93 11.72
C THR A 37 14.22 -3.09 11.33
N GLY A 38 13.16 -3.32 12.10
CA GLY A 38 12.15 -4.31 11.79
C GLY A 38 11.37 -3.94 10.53
N GLY A 39 10.90 -4.95 9.84
CA GLY A 39 10.14 -4.76 8.62
C GLY A 39 9.17 -5.91 8.36
N PHE A 40 8.47 -5.83 7.23
CA PHE A 40 7.58 -6.88 6.77
C PHE A 40 7.55 -6.96 5.24
N LEU A 41 7.26 -8.16 4.76
CA LEU A 41 6.77 -8.44 3.42
C LEU A 41 5.37 -9.04 3.57
N ASP A 42 4.44 -8.56 2.77
CA ASP A 42 3.05 -8.98 2.79
C ASP A 42 2.63 -9.23 1.34
N PHE A 43 2.51 -10.50 0.98
CA PHE A 43 2.16 -10.94 -0.36
C PHE A 43 0.71 -11.37 -0.39
N ASN A 44 -0.08 -10.76 -1.26
CA ASN A 44 -1.49 -11.05 -1.45
C ASN A 44 -1.75 -11.56 -2.87
N PHE A 45 -2.60 -12.55 -2.98
CA PHE A 45 -3.11 -13.07 -4.23
C PHE A 45 -4.62 -13.17 -4.19
N TYR A 46 -5.28 -12.48 -5.11
CA TYR A 46 -6.73 -12.46 -5.26
C TYR A 46 -7.11 -13.01 -6.63
N PRO A 47 -7.57 -14.26 -6.73
CA PRO A 47 -8.34 -14.69 -7.87
C PRO A 47 -9.68 -13.96 -7.84
N LEU A 48 -9.97 -13.17 -8.85
CA LEU A 48 -11.21 -12.38 -8.89
C LEU A 48 -12.43 -13.28 -8.99
N LEU A 49 -13.41 -13.03 -8.10
CA LEU A 49 -14.68 -13.77 -8.07
C LEU A 49 -15.82 -12.99 -8.75
N ASN A 50 -15.59 -11.75 -9.15
CA ASN A 50 -16.61 -10.94 -9.79
C ASN A 50 -16.68 -11.30 -11.29
N GLU A 51 -17.87 -11.65 -11.79
CA GLU A 51 -18.13 -11.92 -13.21
C GLU A 51 -17.77 -10.75 -14.15
N LYS A 52 -17.55 -9.55 -13.60
CA LYS A 52 -17.27 -8.32 -14.36
C LYS A 52 -15.78 -7.99 -14.48
N SER A 53 -14.95 -8.57 -13.63
CA SER A 53 -13.49 -8.38 -13.67
C SER A 53 -12.81 -9.74 -13.85
N ASP A 54 -12.57 -10.10 -15.11
CA ASP A 54 -11.99 -11.39 -15.51
C ASP A 54 -10.47 -11.42 -15.26
N GLY A 55 -9.99 -11.22 -14.04
CA GLY A 55 -8.56 -11.23 -13.83
C GLY A 55 -8.15 -11.52 -12.39
N SER A 56 -6.89 -11.84 -12.17
CA SER A 56 -6.31 -11.99 -10.84
C SER A 56 -5.41 -10.81 -10.50
N ILE A 57 -5.34 -10.49 -9.21
CA ILE A 57 -4.50 -9.42 -8.70
C ILE A 57 -3.46 -10.00 -7.76
N TYR A 58 -2.21 -9.55 -7.95
CA TYR A 58 -1.10 -9.81 -7.06
C TYR A 58 -0.66 -8.50 -6.43
N THR A 59 -0.58 -8.46 -5.11
CA THR A 59 -0.10 -7.29 -4.39
C THR A 59 1.03 -7.68 -3.46
N LEU A 60 2.12 -6.92 -3.51
CA LEU A 60 3.24 -7.03 -2.59
C LEU A 60 3.37 -5.74 -1.81
N ASN A 61 3.20 -5.82 -0.49
CA ASN A 61 3.48 -4.73 0.43
C ASN A 61 4.83 -4.97 1.12
N ILE A 62 5.64 -3.92 1.19
CA ILE A 62 6.95 -3.93 1.83
C ILE A 62 6.99 -2.78 2.81
N GLY A 63 7.33 -3.04 4.07
CA GLY A 63 7.51 -2.00 5.06
C GLY A 63 8.79 -2.23 5.86
N SER A 64 9.52 -1.14 6.16
CA SER A 64 10.72 -1.21 7.00
C SER A 64 10.94 0.07 7.78
N GLY A 65 11.32 -0.08 9.05
CA GLY A 65 11.97 0.97 9.79
C GLY A 65 13.41 1.15 9.30
N LEU A 66 13.84 2.40 9.23
CA LEU A 66 15.18 2.78 8.78
C LEU A 66 15.88 3.61 9.87
N PRO A 67 17.23 3.69 9.87
CA PRO A 67 17.97 4.54 10.81
C PRO A 67 17.52 6.00 10.78
N LYS A 68 17.81 6.74 11.84
CA LYS A 68 17.54 8.19 11.96
C LYS A 68 16.06 8.57 11.83
N ARG A 69 15.15 7.70 12.33
CA ARG A 69 13.71 7.93 12.35
C ARG A 69 13.03 7.91 10.97
N PHE A 70 13.69 7.38 9.96
CA PHE A 70 13.08 7.13 8.67
C PHE A 70 12.27 5.83 8.69
N SER A 71 11.29 5.75 7.83
CA SER A 71 10.59 4.51 7.47
C SER A 71 10.26 4.51 5.99
N TYR A 72 10.21 3.32 5.43
CA TYR A 72 9.87 3.08 4.04
C TYR A 72 8.67 2.15 3.95
N PHE A 73 7.79 2.43 3.01
CA PHE A 73 6.70 1.54 2.62
C PHE A 73 6.59 1.55 1.10
N ALA A 74 6.40 0.39 0.52
CA ALA A 74 6.05 0.24 -0.88
C ALA A 74 4.89 -0.75 -1.05
N LEU A 75 4.04 -0.45 -2.02
CA LEU A 75 3.02 -1.33 -2.55
C LEU A 75 3.29 -1.53 -4.03
N VAL A 76 3.31 -2.78 -4.47
CA VAL A 76 3.40 -3.16 -5.87
C VAL A 76 2.18 -4.01 -6.18
N SER A 77 1.33 -3.56 -7.07
CA SER A 77 0.15 -4.30 -7.51
C SER A 77 0.23 -4.56 -9.01
N THR A 78 -0.08 -5.78 -9.41
CA THR A 78 -0.19 -6.17 -10.81
C THR A 78 -1.52 -6.85 -11.05
N ASN A 79 -2.14 -6.56 -12.18
CA ASN A 79 -3.38 -7.19 -12.58
C ASN A 79 -3.20 -7.95 -13.90
N ASN A 80 -3.88 -9.07 -13.98
CA ASN A 80 -3.99 -9.89 -15.17
C ASN A 80 -5.42 -9.76 -15.71
N GLN A 81 -5.59 -9.46 -17.01
CA GLN A 81 -6.92 -9.52 -17.63
C GLN A 81 -7.20 -10.93 -18.16
N GLN A 82 -8.47 -11.34 -18.03
CA GLN A 82 -9.05 -12.50 -18.72
C GLN A 82 -8.48 -13.89 -18.41
N GLY A 83 -8.73 -14.36 -17.18
CA GLY A 83 -8.76 -15.80 -16.89
C GLY A 83 -7.46 -16.59 -17.11
N ARG A 84 -6.34 -15.91 -17.36
CA ARG A 84 -5.02 -16.53 -17.53
C ARG A 84 -4.16 -16.25 -16.31
N ALA A 85 -3.83 -17.30 -15.60
CA ALA A 85 -2.93 -17.27 -14.45
C ALA A 85 -1.43 -17.14 -14.85
N GLU A 86 -1.15 -16.66 -16.04
CA GLU A 86 0.23 -16.58 -16.55
C GLU A 86 0.81 -15.21 -16.23
N PHE A 87 1.92 -15.17 -15.48
CA PHE A 87 2.67 -13.95 -15.17
C PHE A 87 3.16 -13.17 -16.40
N GLU A 88 3.13 -13.79 -17.57
CA GLU A 88 3.58 -13.19 -18.84
C GLU A 88 2.54 -12.24 -19.45
N ASP A 89 1.26 -12.33 -19.06
CA ASP A 89 0.17 -11.49 -19.58
C ASP A 89 -0.25 -10.38 -18.62
N THR A 90 0.68 -9.81 -17.87
CA THR A 90 0.41 -8.67 -16.98
C THR A 90 0.03 -7.44 -17.79
N ASN A 91 -1.23 -7.00 -17.68
CA ASN A 91 -1.75 -5.87 -18.45
C ASN A 91 -1.53 -4.51 -17.79
N GLY A 92 -1.20 -4.50 -16.53
CA GLY A 92 -0.92 -3.27 -15.80
C GLY A 92 -0.21 -3.50 -14.49
N PHE A 93 0.51 -2.46 -14.05
CA PHE A 93 1.07 -2.39 -12.71
C PHE A 93 0.77 -1.04 -12.08
N TYR A 94 0.70 -1.04 -10.77
CA TYR A 94 0.72 0.13 -9.93
C TYR A 94 1.80 -0.04 -8.87
N ILE A 95 2.65 0.96 -8.71
CA ILE A 95 3.68 1.00 -7.69
C ILE A 95 3.52 2.27 -6.90
N GLU A 96 3.40 2.14 -5.60
CA GLU A 96 3.45 3.25 -4.66
C GLU A 96 4.66 3.09 -3.76
N GLN A 97 5.38 4.17 -3.53
CA GLN A 97 6.52 4.21 -2.62
C GLN A 97 6.36 5.40 -1.67
N ASN A 98 6.54 5.15 -0.40
CA ASN A 98 6.46 6.16 0.65
C ASN A 98 7.76 6.18 1.44
N MET A 99 8.45 7.33 1.46
CA MET A 99 9.51 7.63 2.40
C MET A 99 8.96 8.57 3.47
N ARG A 100 9.13 8.20 4.73
CA ARG A 100 8.61 8.98 5.85
C ARG A 100 9.71 9.28 6.85
N TRP A 101 9.68 10.46 7.43
CA TRP A 101 10.59 10.88 8.49
C TRP A 101 9.80 11.37 9.70
N GLN A 102 9.98 10.69 10.84
CA GLN A 102 9.35 11.08 12.10
C GLN A 102 9.94 12.38 12.61
N ILE A 103 9.12 13.44 12.72
CA ILE A 103 9.56 14.80 13.05
C ILE A 103 10.18 14.87 14.44
N ALA A 104 9.51 14.27 15.42
CA ALA A 104 10.00 14.23 16.80
C ALA A 104 10.13 12.78 17.27
N GLU A 105 11.11 12.51 18.12
CA GLU A 105 11.25 11.21 18.77
C GLU A 105 9.98 10.91 19.57
N ASN A 106 9.36 9.74 19.32
CA ASN A 106 8.07 9.34 19.89
C ASN A 106 6.88 10.26 19.55
N GLY A 107 7.04 11.25 18.65
CA GLY A 107 5.94 12.08 18.20
C GLY A 107 5.02 11.38 17.21
N PRO A 108 3.75 11.82 17.08
CA PRO A 108 2.77 11.19 16.18
C PRO A 108 2.85 11.66 14.73
N LEU A 109 3.72 12.63 14.40
CA LEU A 109 3.79 13.25 13.09
C LEU A 109 5.04 12.84 12.33
N ASP A 110 4.86 12.51 11.05
CA ASP A 110 5.92 12.23 10.09
C ASP A 110 5.79 13.15 8.88
N LEU A 111 6.91 13.63 8.34
CA LEU A 111 6.92 14.11 6.94
C LEU A 111 6.82 12.90 6.01
N THR A 112 6.09 13.05 4.90
CA THR A 112 5.92 11.99 3.90
C THR A 112 6.24 12.49 2.50
N LEU A 113 6.95 11.67 1.75
CA LEU A 113 7.14 11.77 0.32
C LEU A 113 6.61 10.50 -0.30
N GLN A 114 5.62 10.62 -1.17
CA GLN A 114 5.01 9.50 -1.89
C GLN A 114 5.29 9.62 -3.39
N HIS A 115 5.68 8.52 -4.00
CA HIS A 115 5.85 8.41 -5.45
C HIS A 115 5.00 7.27 -5.99
N ASN A 116 4.13 7.58 -6.95
CA ASN A 116 3.24 6.62 -7.59
C ASN A 116 3.60 6.49 -9.06
N MET A 117 3.73 5.25 -9.52
CA MET A 117 3.97 4.89 -10.92
C MET A 117 2.88 3.96 -11.41
N ARG A 118 2.47 4.12 -12.66
CA ARG A 118 1.44 3.30 -13.30
C ARG A 118 1.87 2.88 -14.70
N SER A 119 1.42 1.69 -15.11
CA SER A 119 1.56 1.29 -16.52
C SER A 119 0.57 2.06 -17.39
N ASN A 120 0.96 2.27 -18.64
CA ASN A 120 0.13 2.89 -19.69
C ASN A 120 -0.30 4.35 -19.45
N GLU A 121 0.27 5.01 -18.46
CA GLU A 121 0.08 6.41 -18.17
C GLU A 121 1.44 7.12 -18.15
N ASP A 122 1.55 8.25 -18.82
CA ASP A 122 2.75 9.11 -18.78
C ASP A 122 2.69 10.08 -17.57
N ASN A 123 1.98 9.71 -16.52
CA ASN A 123 1.67 10.59 -15.40
C ASN A 123 2.04 9.94 -14.05
N ASP A 124 3.34 9.85 -13.81
CA ASP A 124 3.84 9.53 -12.48
C ASP A 124 3.57 10.69 -11.53
N ARG A 125 3.11 10.38 -10.31
CA ARG A 125 2.75 11.37 -9.30
C ARG A 125 3.77 11.39 -8.18
N LEU A 126 4.25 12.57 -7.83
CA LEU A 126 5.08 12.79 -6.67
C LEU A 126 4.31 13.67 -5.69
N ARG A 127 4.05 13.17 -4.49
CA ARG A 127 3.29 13.87 -3.45
C ARG A 127 4.15 14.14 -2.23
N PHE A 128 3.95 15.32 -1.65
CA PHE A 128 4.60 15.73 -0.41
C PHE A 128 3.55 16.16 0.62
N GLY A 129 3.77 15.78 1.87
CA GLY A 129 2.88 16.14 2.95
C GLY A 129 3.32 15.61 4.30
N PHE A 130 2.36 15.25 5.14
CA PHE A 130 2.63 14.68 6.45
C PHE A 130 1.65 13.57 6.79
N ARG A 131 2.11 12.62 7.62
CA ARG A 131 1.28 11.59 8.22
C ARG A 131 1.05 11.89 9.69
N TRP A 132 -0.18 11.79 10.12
CA TRP A 132 -0.56 11.85 11.53
C TRP A 132 -0.99 10.47 12.01
N ARG A 133 -0.22 9.90 12.95
CA ARG A 133 -0.52 8.62 13.59
C ARG A 133 -1.36 8.85 14.83
N LEU A 134 -2.68 8.58 14.74
CA LEU A 134 -3.61 8.87 15.81
C LEU A 134 -3.36 8.01 17.05
N ASN A 135 -3.00 6.73 16.84
CA ASN A 135 -2.68 5.82 17.93
C ASN A 135 -1.41 6.19 18.72
N ASP A 136 -0.55 7.06 18.17
CA ASP A 136 0.65 7.56 18.85
C ASP A 136 0.40 8.97 19.47
N THR A 137 -0.81 9.51 19.31
CA THR A 137 -1.23 10.77 19.89
C THR A 137 -1.69 10.53 21.33
N GLU A 138 -1.09 11.20 22.31
CA GLU A 138 -1.27 10.96 23.75
C GLU A 138 -2.76 10.89 24.16
N LEU A 139 -3.57 11.85 23.72
CA LEU A 139 -5.00 11.91 24.03
C LEU A 139 -5.82 10.77 23.40
N MET A 140 -5.36 10.19 22.29
CA MET A 140 -6.10 9.17 21.52
C MET A 140 -5.56 7.77 21.79
N LYS A 141 -4.33 7.65 22.27
CA LYS A 141 -3.63 6.40 22.49
C LYS A 141 -4.46 5.40 23.29
N THR A 142 -5.00 5.83 24.42
CA THR A 142 -5.82 4.96 25.29
C THR A 142 -7.06 4.41 24.59
N PHE A 143 -7.68 5.20 23.72
CA PHE A 143 -8.82 4.74 22.91
C PHE A 143 -8.39 3.67 21.90
N PHE A 144 -7.34 3.94 21.10
CA PHE A 144 -6.87 3.00 20.10
C PHE A 144 -6.30 1.70 20.71
N ASP A 145 -5.62 1.80 21.83
CA ASP A 145 -5.15 0.62 22.56
C ASP A 145 -6.34 -0.23 23.06
N ARG A 146 -7.42 0.39 23.56
CA ARG A 146 -8.62 -0.32 24.03
C ARG A 146 -9.34 -1.07 22.91
N VAL A 147 -9.42 -0.48 21.71
CA VAL A 147 -10.08 -1.10 20.56
C VAL A 147 -9.13 -1.94 19.71
N ASN A 148 -7.88 -2.10 20.13
CA ASN A 148 -6.82 -2.82 19.42
C ASN A 148 -6.69 -2.35 17.96
N ALA A 149 -6.65 -1.03 17.77
CA ALA A 149 -6.62 -0.42 16.47
C ALA A 149 -5.36 0.41 16.24
N ARG A 150 -4.95 0.48 14.99
CA ARG A 150 -4.00 1.46 14.49
C ARG A 150 -4.70 2.29 13.43
N TYR A 151 -4.49 3.59 13.47
CA TYR A 151 -5.08 4.52 12.53
C TYR A 151 -4.14 5.68 12.24
N SER A 152 -3.98 6.01 10.97
CA SER A 152 -3.23 7.18 10.55
C SER A 152 -3.94 7.91 9.40
N ILE A 153 -3.67 9.20 9.28
CA ILE A 153 -4.12 10.04 8.18
C ILE A 153 -2.88 10.62 7.51
N ASN A 154 -2.74 10.39 6.21
CA ASN A 154 -1.75 11.06 5.38
C ASN A 154 -2.42 12.25 4.70
N PHE A 155 -1.79 13.41 4.82
CA PHE A 155 -2.17 14.66 4.18
C PHE A 155 -1.16 14.93 3.07
N HIS A 156 -1.49 14.56 1.85
CA HIS A 156 -0.69 14.85 0.66
C HIS A 156 -1.12 16.22 0.14
N LEU A 157 -0.53 17.27 0.69
CA LEU A 157 -0.94 18.66 0.47
C LEU A 157 -0.49 19.20 -0.88
N TYR A 158 0.53 18.58 -1.46
CA TYR A 158 1.11 19.03 -2.71
C TYR A 158 1.41 17.83 -3.61
N GLN A 159 0.90 17.88 -4.85
CA GLN A 159 1.13 16.87 -5.87
C GLN A 159 1.80 17.51 -7.09
N LEU A 160 2.84 16.86 -7.58
CA LEU A 160 3.48 17.14 -8.85
C LEU A 160 3.07 16.05 -9.83
N ASP A 161 2.38 16.43 -10.87
CA ASP A 161 2.08 15.59 -12.05
C ASP A 161 2.00 16.48 -13.28
N HIS A 162 1.72 15.88 -14.44
CA HIS A 162 1.70 16.60 -15.72
C HIS A 162 0.29 17.04 -16.16
N SER A 163 -0.75 16.58 -15.47
CA SER A 163 -2.13 16.75 -15.94
C SER A 163 -2.95 17.74 -15.15
N ASP A 164 -2.69 17.86 -13.85
CA ASP A 164 -3.51 18.69 -12.96
C ASP A 164 -2.66 19.53 -12.01
N ASP A 165 -2.96 20.82 -11.96
CA ASP A 165 -2.45 21.73 -10.95
C ASP A 165 -3.36 21.70 -9.70
N ASP A 166 -2.80 21.97 -8.54
CA ASP A 166 -3.52 22.13 -7.26
C ASP A 166 -4.26 20.88 -6.73
N VAL A 167 -3.81 19.69 -7.10
CA VAL A 167 -4.35 18.44 -6.54
C VAL A 167 -3.77 18.18 -5.14
N TRP A 168 -4.62 17.81 -4.21
CA TRP A 168 -4.23 17.31 -2.90
C TRP A 168 -5.06 16.09 -2.50
N GLN A 169 -4.58 15.28 -1.56
CA GLN A 169 -5.22 14.04 -1.16
C GLN A 169 -5.17 13.83 0.35
N LEU A 170 -6.26 13.28 0.87
CA LEU A 170 -6.30 12.63 2.19
C LEU A 170 -6.28 11.12 1.97
N GLU A 171 -5.41 10.44 2.72
CA GLU A 171 -5.37 9.00 2.79
C GLU A 171 -5.57 8.57 4.24
N HIS A 172 -6.62 7.80 4.49
CA HIS A 172 -6.90 7.17 5.77
C HIS A 172 -6.39 5.74 5.73
N VAL A 173 -5.59 5.33 6.72
CA VAL A 173 -5.06 3.97 6.81
C VAL A 173 -5.41 3.39 8.16
N TRP A 174 -5.98 2.19 8.18
CA TRP A 174 -6.39 1.54 9.42
C TRP A 174 -6.02 0.06 9.48
N ARG A 175 -5.90 -0.44 10.73
CA ARG A 175 -5.87 -1.85 11.06
C ARG A 175 -6.49 -2.08 12.43
N PHE A 176 -7.53 -2.94 12.48
CA PHE A 176 -8.22 -3.35 13.68
C PHE A 176 -7.96 -4.82 13.94
N TYR A 177 -7.76 -5.18 15.18
CA TYR A 177 -7.67 -6.57 15.66
C TYR A 177 -8.85 -6.87 16.58
N PHE A 178 -9.36 -8.09 16.55
CA PHE A 178 -10.55 -8.49 17.29
C PHE A 178 -10.27 -9.59 18.31
N PRO A 179 -9.40 -9.37 19.32
CA PRO A 179 -8.97 -10.42 20.24
C PRO A 179 -10.14 -11.03 21.05
N TYR A 180 -11.25 -10.29 21.22
CA TYR A 180 -12.44 -10.80 21.89
C TYR A 180 -13.27 -11.77 21.03
N LEU A 181 -13.09 -11.73 19.70
CA LEU A 181 -13.72 -12.67 18.78
C LEU A 181 -12.73 -13.78 18.38
N SER A 182 -11.55 -13.38 17.97
CA SER A 182 -10.46 -14.28 17.59
C SER A 182 -9.14 -13.49 17.49
N ASP A 183 -8.07 -14.03 18.05
CA ASP A 183 -6.70 -13.52 17.89
C ASP A 183 -6.16 -13.69 16.46
N ARG A 184 -6.92 -14.36 15.60
CA ARG A 184 -6.60 -14.64 14.20
C ARG A 184 -7.22 -13.66 13.23
N LEU A 185 -8.15 -12.80 13.70
CA LEU A 185 -8.96 -11.93 12.85
C LEU A 185 -8.43 -10.50 12.86
N TYR A 186 -8.35 -9.90 11.68
CA TYR A 186 -8.09 -8.47 11.53
C TYR A 186 -8.94 -7.87 10.41
N LEU A 187 -9.18 -6.56 10.49
CA LEU A 187 -9.69 -5.72 9.41
C LEU A 187 -8.65 -4.63 9.14
N GLY A 188 -8.15 -4.55 7.92
CA GLY A 188 -7.19 -3.55 7.51
C GLY A 188 -7.60 -2.90 6.21
N GLY A 189 -7.05 -1.72 5.92
CA GLY A 189 -7.35 -1.07 4.65
C GLY A 189 -6.92 0.38 4.63
N PHE A 190 -7.32 1.03 3.55
CA PHE A 190 -7.12 2.46 3.36
C PHE A 190 -8.26 3.07 2.55
N ALA A 191 -8.41 4.39 2.64
CA ALA A 191 -9.31 5.17 1.83
C ALA A 191 -8.62 6.46 1.41
N ASP A 192 -8.56 6.68 0.13
CA ASP A 192 -8.03 7.88 -0.50
C ASP A 192 -9.17 8.80 -0.92
N GLN A 193 -9.02 10.08 -0.66
CA GLN A 193 -9.89 11.11 -1.19
C GLN A 193 -9.03 12.18 -1.85
N SER A 194 -9.08 12.25 -3.18
CA SER A 194 -8.41 13.26 -3.99
C SER A 194 -9.31 14.45 -4.23
N PHE A 195 -8.73 15.65 -4.27
CA PHE A 195 -9.41 16.91 -4.51
C PHE A 195 -8.67 17.69 -5.60
N GLY A 196 -9.43 18.34 -6.48
CA GLY A 196 -8.88 19.11 -7.60
C GLY A 196 -8.49 18.27 -8.82
N GLU A 197 -8.61 16.95 -8.77
CA GLU A 197 -8.26 16.05 -9.86
C GLU A 197 -9.36 16.03 -10.93
N THR A 198 -8.97 16.27 -12.17
CA THR A 198 -9.88 16.22 -13.34
C THR A 198 -9.87 14.82 -13.95
N ILE A 199 -11.04 14.20 -14.02
CA ILE A 199 -11.20 12.88 -14.64
C ILE A 199 -12.12 12.99 -15.84
N ALA A 200 -11.69 12.47 -16.98
CA ALA A 200 -12.45 12.47 -18.21
C ALA A 200 -13.84 11.80 -17.99
N GLY A 201 -14.91 12.54 -18.33
CA GLY A 201 -16.28 12.06 -18.17
C GLY A 201 -16.86 12.18 -16.76
N SER A 202 -16.19 12.89 -15.85
CA SER A 202 -16.69 13.20 -14.51
C SER A 202 -16.76 14.71 -14.27
N ASP A 203 -17.90 15.17 -13.72
CA ASP A 203 -18.08 16.57 -13.27
C ASP A 203 -17.66 16.76 -11.79
N ARG A 204 -17.04 15.77 -11.18
CA ARG A 204 -16.68 15.79 -9.75
C ARG A 204 -15.32 16.43 -9.54
N ASN A 205 -15.19 17.24 -8.49
CA ASN A 205 -13.91 17.80 -8.03
C ASN A 205 -13.22 16.94 -6.97
N SER A 206 -13.84 15.86 -6.53
CA SER A 206 -13.24 14.94 -5.58
C SER A 206 -13.58 13.50 -5.94
N HIS A 207 -12.61 12.61 -5.75
CA HIS A 207 -12.73 11.19 -6.06
C HIS A 207 -12.26 10.37 -4.86
N THR A 208 -13.01 9.31 -4.57
CA THR A 208 -12.70 8.39 -3.47
C THR A 208 -12.31 7.05 -4.04
N TYR A 209 -11.23 6.49 -3.49
CA TYR A 209 -10.83 5.11 -3.63
C TYR A 209 -10.71 4.47 -2.25
N LEU A 210 -11.21 3.25 -2.09
CA LEU A 210 -11.20 2.54 -0.82
C LEU A 210 -10.88 1.08 -1.05
N GLU A 211 -9.97 0.54 -0.24
CA GLU A 211 -9.75 -0.89 -0.08
C GLU A 211 -9.89 -1.28 1.38
N THR A 212 -10.64 -2.34 1.66
CA THR A 212 -10.72 -2.90 3.00
C THR A 212 -10.68 -4.41 2.95
N GLN A 213 -9.77 -4.99 3.72
CA GLN A 213 -9.47 -6.41 3.77
C GLN A 213 -9.80 -6.97 5.14
N LEU A 214 -10.62 -8.03 5.16
CA LEU A 214 -10.82 -8.88 6.32
C LEU A 214 -9.93 -10.10 6.18
N GLY A 215 -9.00 -10.29 7.12
CA GLY A 215 -8.06 -11.41 7.12
C GLY A 215 -8.26 -12.34 8.30
N TYR A 216 -8.24 -13.64 8.03
CA TYR A 216 -8.27 -14.69 9.03
C TYR A 216 -7.02 -15.58 8.94
N ARG A 217 -6.20 -15.61 9.99
CA ARG A 217 -4.98 -16.42 10.07
C ARG A 217 -5.30 -17.90 10.15
N ILE A 218 -4.94 -18.67 9.13
CA ILE A 218 -5.12 -20.13 9.09
C ILE A 218 -3.98 -20.82 9.83
N ILE A 219 -2.75 -20.50 9.45
CA ILE A 219 -1.50 -20.95 10.09
C ILE A 219 -0.57 -19.74 10.25
N GLU A 220 0.60 -19.90 10.84
CA GLU A 220 1.46 -18.84 11.39
C GLU A 220 1.59 -17.60 10.47
N ASN A 221 1.94 -17.71 9.24
CA ASN A 221 2.15 -16.56 8.33
C ASN A 221 1.15 -16.53 7.18
N PHE A 222 0.16 -17.41 7.20
CA PHE A 222 -0.76 -17.60 6.09
C PHE A 222 -2.19 -17.28 6.49
N TYR A 223 -2.86 -16.44 5.68
CA TYR A 223 -4.20 -15.93 5.93
C TYR A 223 -5.12 -16.22 4.74
N LEU A 224 -6.37 -16.48 5.03
CA LEU A 224 -7.48 -16.32 4.09
C LEU A 224 -7.94 -14.88 4.19
N VAL A 225 -8.14 -14.22 3.05
CA VAL A 225 -8.53 -12.82 3.00
C VAL A 225 -9.73 -12.61 2.09
N THR A 226 -10.55 -11.64 2.48
CA THR A 226 -11.62 -11.09 1.64
C THR A 226 -11.40 -9.61 1.57
N GLU A 227 -11.36 -9.05 0.36
CA GLU A 227 -11.12 -7.64 0.13
C GLU A 227 -12.26 -7.02 -0.66
N TYR A 228 -12.78 -5.92 -0.13
CA TYR A 228 -13.74 -5.05 -0.80
C TYR A 228 -13.02 -3.81 -1.29
N ARG A 229 -13.27 -3.46 -2.55
CA ARG A 229 -12.75 -2.25 -3.22
C ARG A 229 -13.91 -1.39 -3.69
N TYR A 230 -13.72 -0.09 -3.57
CA TYR A 230 -14.64 0.92 -4.11
C TYR A 230 -13.83 2.01 -4.81
N SER A 231 -14.19 2.33 -6.06
CA SER A 231 -13.46 3.31 -6.86
C SER A 231 -14.42 4.23 -7.60
N GLN A 232 -14.40 5.51 -7.27
CA GLN A 232 -15.11 6.54 -8.04
C GLN A 232 -14.41 6.89 -9.36
N TYR A 233 -13.21 6.37 -9.57
CA TYR A 233 -12.51 6.48 -10.86
C TYR A 233 -13.07 5.54 -11.92
N ASN A 234 -13.80 4.50 -11.51
CA ASN A 234 -14.49 3.58 -12.40
C ASN A 234 -16.00 3.79 -12.29
N ASN A 235 -16.56 4.51 -13.25
CA ASN A 235 -18.00 4.83 -13.26
C ASN A 235 -18.89 3.63 -13.62
N GLU A 236 -18.39 2.65 -14.35
CA GLU A 236 -19.18 1.50 -14.80
C GLU A 236 -19.26 0.40 -13.73
N ASN A 237 -18.17 0.15 -13.02
CA ASN A 237 -18.05 -0.89 -12.00
C ASN A 237 -17.28 -0.33 -10.79
N PRO A 238 -17.92 0.48 -9.94
CA PRO A 238 -17.23 1.10 -8.81
C PRO A 238 -16.88 0.12 -7.69
N ASP A 239 -17.60 -0.98 -7.59
CA ASP A 239 -17.47 -1.97 -6.52
C ASP A 239 -16.81 -3.26 -7.01
N ASP A 240 -15.92 -3.80 -6.20
CA ASP A 240 -15.32 -5.11 -6.43
C ASP A 240 -15.15 -5.87 -5.10
N LEU A 241 -15.30 -7.20 -5.16
CA LEU A 241 -15.10 -8.09 -4.02
C LEU A 241 -14.22 -9.24 -4.44
N ALA A 242 -13.11 -9.41 -3.74
CA ALA A 242 -12.17 -10.48 -3.97
C ALA A 242 -12.03 -11.38 -2.73
N VAL A 243 -11.78 -12.66 -2.96
CA VAL A 243 -11.32 -13.60 -1.94
C VAL A 243 -9.95 -14.11 -2.36
N GLY A 244 -9.04 -14.22 -1.43
CA GLY A 244 -7.67 -14.57 -1.74
C GLY A 244 -6.90 -15.06 -0.55
N PHE A 245 -5.59 -15.08 -0.73
CA PHE A 245 -4.63 -15.51 0.28
C PHE A 245 -3.60 -14.42 0.52
N GLU A 246 -3.18 -14.31 1.78
CA GLU A 246 -2.12 -13.43 2.20
C GLU A 246 -1.02 -14.23 2.89
N TYR A 247 0.23 -13.95 2.56
CA TYR A 247 1.39 -14.51 3.24
C TYR A 247 2.29 -13.39 3.75
N LYS A 248 2.53 -13.38 5.08
CA LYS A 248 3.32 -12.34 5.76
C LYS A 248 4.64 -12.87 6.28
N VAL A 249 5.71 -12.11 6.08
CA VAL A 249 7.01 -12.32 6.72
C VAL A 249 7.37 -11.06 7.48
N ASN A 250 7.76 -11.21 8.75
CA ASN A 250 8.24 -10.11 9.59
C ASN A 250 9.67 -10.41 10.04
N TRP A 251 10.51 -9.37 10.17
CA TRP A 251 11.87 -9.46 10.69
C TRP A 251 12.23 -8.34 11.65
#